data_a7fd5619c00869435a9afb3cd0554b0b
#
_entry.id   a7fd5619c00869435a9afb3cd0554b0b
#
_cell.length_a   1.000
_cell.length_b   1.000
_cell.length_c   1.000
_cell.angle_alpha   90.00
_cell.angle_beta   90.00
_cell.angle_gamma   90.00
#
_symmetry.space_group_name_H-M   'P 1'
#
loop_
_entity.id
_entity.type
_entity.pdbx_description
1 polymer ?
#
loop_
_entity_poly.entity_id
_entity_poly.type
_entity_poly.pdbx_seq_one_letter_code
_entity_poly.pdbx_strand_id
1 'polypeptide(L)'
;MRRLPQVWIEMKPLKNANFPSSEVCLTAVNSQARELISALRGRNIEVLEILPAPAIHDGTAAHADLHVLHTGGSGLLLSAEQGKSSEYLKSLGFDVKILTEPLGGNYPSDVLLNAAVVGDFVFANPKTVCPNVDFGGKTLIPVRQGYTKCSVCPVAERAIITDDPGICRAALKNGFDVLLVEKGDVRLSGRDYGFIGGCCGLVSRTEMIFNGSLSSHRNAGEIVDFLERYSVSAVSCGAYPLTDVGGIIPLCDNT
;
A
#
# COMPACT_ATOMS: atom_id res chain seq x y z
N MET A 1 11.57 36.63 -22.21
CA MET A 1 11.42 35.37 -21.48
C MET A 1 10.15 34.67 -21.96
N ARG A 2 10.28 33.60 -22.74
CA ARG A 2 9.12 32.76 -23.15
C ARG A 2 8.75 31.92 -21.94
N ARG A 3 7.54 32.12 -21.39
CA ARG A 3 6.95 31.18 -20.42
C ARG A 3 6.82 29.83 -21.14
N LEU A 4 7.50 28.79 -20.64
CA LEU A 4 7.23 27.43 -21.05
C LEU A 4 5.74 27.15 -20.78
N PRO A 5 5.02 26.45 -21.66
CA PRO A 5 3.65 26.07 -21.39
C PRO A 5 3.63 25.25 -20.09
N GLN A 6 2.79 25.65 -19.15
CA GLN A 6 2.46 24.83 -17.98
C GLN A 6 1.73 23.61 -18.54
N VAL A 7 2.44 22.50 -18.64
CA VAL A 7 1.82 21.20 -18.94
C VAL A 7 1.02 20.86 -17.69
N TRP A 8 -0.29 20.98 -17.75
CA TRP A 8 -1.17 20.46 -16.73
C TRP A 8 -1.10 18.94 -16.81
N ILE A 9 -0.38 18.34 -15.89
CA ILE A 9 -0.35 16.89 -15.74
C ILE A 9 -1.72 16.51 -15.16
N GLU A 10 -2.51 15.78 -15.94
CA GLU A 10 -3.81 15.30 -15.50
C GLU A 10 -3.60 14.09 -14.60
N MET A 11 -3.95 14.22 -13.32
CA MET A 11 -3.92 13.10 -12.39
C MET A 11 -5.06 12.15 -12.71
N LYS A 12 -4.76 10.87 -12.93
CA LYS A 12 -5.78 9.84 -13.17
C LYS A 12 -5.64 8.68 -12.20
N PRO A 13 -6.75 8.11 -11.71
CA PRO A 13 -6.73 6.89 -10.92
C PRO A 13 -5.95 5.78 -11.62
N LEU A 14 -5.09 5.07 -10.88
CA LEU A 14 -4.36 3.94 -11.41
C LEU A 14 -5.32 2.89 -11.96
N LYS A 15 -5.10 2.45 -13.19
CA LYS A 15 -5.88 1.37 -13.81
C LYS A 15 -5.77 0.08 -12.99
N ASN A 16 -4.57 -0.27 -12.56
CA ASN A 16 -4.28 -1.44 -11.74
C ASN A 16 -3.80 -0.97 -10.36
N ALA A 17 -4.56 -1.28 -9.32
CA ALA A 17 -4.17 -0.94 -7.95
C ALA A 17 -2.75 -1.44 -7.64
N ASN A 18 -1.95 -0.61 -6.98
CA ASN A 18 -0.54 -0.81 -6.64
C ASN A 18 0.45 -0.85 -7.82
N PHE A 19 -0.01 -0.82 -9.10
CA PHE A 19 0.86 -0.90 -10.27
C PHE A 19 0.69 0.34 -11.15
N PRO A 20 1.47 1.40 -10.90
CA PRO A 20 1.47 2.59 -11.74
C PRO A 20 2.03 2.27 -13.14
N SER A 21 1.47 2.88 -14.17
CA SER A 21 1.95 2.76 -15.56
C SER A 21 3.00 3.81 -15.91
N SER A 22 3.05 4.89 -15.13
CA SER A 22 4.01 5.99 -15.23
C SER A 22 4.43 6.47 -13.82
N GLU A 23 4.94 7.70 -13.72
CA GLU A 23 5.28 8.31 -12.43
C GLU A 23 4.02 8.54 -11.59
N VAL A 24 4.04 8.09 -10.34
CA VAL A 24 2.95 8.36 -9.38
C VAL A 24 2.90 9.86 -9.08
N CYS A 25 1.70 10.42 -9.10
CA CYS A 25 1.48 11.83 -8.76
C CYS A 25 0.67 12.03 -7.47
N LEU A 26 -0.05 10.99 -7.01
CA LEU A 26 -0.75 11.00 -5.72
C LEU A 26 -0.61 9.64 -5.04
N THR A 27 -0.27 9.66 -3.75
CA THR A 27 -0.20 8.46 -2.90
C THR A 27 -0.83 8.71 -1.53
N ALA A 28 -1.44 7.68 -0.94
CA ALA A 28 -1.90 7.72 0.45
C ALA A 28 -0.82 7.15 1.38
N VAL A 29 -0.53 7.87 2.47
CA VAL A 29 0.52 7.56 3.43
C VAL A 29 0.09 7.96 4.84
N ASN A 30 0.56 7.24 5.84
CA ASN A 30 0.42 7.58 7.25
C ASN A 30 0.87 9.03 7.53
N SER A 31 -0.01 9.88 8.07
CA SER A 31 0.27 11.29 8.36
C SER A 31 1.40 11.51 9.37
N GLN A 32 1.78 10.48 10.13
CA GLN A 32 2.87 10.55 11.11
C GLN A 32 4.24 10.22 10.48
N ALA A 33 4.29 9.68 9.25
CA ALA A 33 5.52 9.33 8.53
C ALA A 33 6.20 10.54 7.88
N ARG A 34 6.61 11.54 8.69
CA ARG A 34 7.04 12.88 8.23
C ARG A 34 8.22 12.86 7.25
N GLU A 35 9.22 12.03 7.48
CA GLU A 35 10.39 11.92 6.60
C GLU A 35 9.99 11.34 5.25
N LEU A 36 9.17 10.28 5.24
CA LEU A 36 8.62 9.70 4.02
C LEU A 36 7.78 10.71 3.23
N ILE A 37 6.87 11.44 3.91
CA ILE A 37 6.05 12.48 3.29
C ILE A 37 6.92 13.55 2.64
N SER A 38 7.97 14.01 3.34
CA SER A 38 8.90 15.00 2.81
C SER A 38 9.66 14.49 1.58
N ALA A 39 10.10 13.22 1.60
CA ALA A 39 10.79 12.59 0.48
C ALA A 39 9.88 12.44 -0.75
N LEU A 40 8.62 12.02 -0.56
CA LEU A 40 7.65 11.90 -1.65
C LEU A 40 7.31 13.27 -2.26
N ARG A 41 7.07 14.29 -1.43
CA ARG A 41 6.85 15.67 -1.91
C ARG A 41 8.06 16.25 -2.64
N GLY A 42 9.28 15.94 -2.19
CA GLY A 42 10.51 16.29 -2.89
C GLY A 42 10.64 15.68 -4.28
N ARG A 43 9.84 14.65 -4.59
CA ARG A 43 9.73 14.00 -5.89
C ARG A 43 8.52 14.48 -6.71
N ASN A 44 7.85 15.54 -6.26
CA ASN A 44 6.59 16.06 -6.83
C ASN A 44 5.41 15.08 -6.74
N ILE A 45 5.43 14.16 -5.78
CA ILE A 45 4.31 13.28 -5.48
C ILE A 45 3.44 13.95 -4.42
N GLU A 46 2.18 14.21 -4.73
CA GLU A 46 1.21 14.67 -3.76
C GLU A 46 0.87 13.55 -2.77
N VAL A 47 0.68 13.90 -1.51
CA VAL A 47 0.45 12.94 -0.43
C VAL A 47 -0.90 13.20 0.22
N LEU A 48 -1.79 12.22 0.10
CA LEU A 48 -3.00 12.10 0.91
C LEU A 48 -2.57 11.59 2.30
N GLU A 49 -2.47 12.51 3.26
CA GLU A 49 -2.10 12.18 4.63
C GLU A 49 -3.27 11.50 5.35
N ILE A 50 -3.09 10.22 5.71
CA ILE A 50 -4.08 9.43 6.41
C ILE A 50 -4.09 9.76 7.89
N LEU A 51 -5.23 10.23 8.39
CA LEU A 51 -5.42 10.60 9.78
C LEU A 51 -5.65 9.36 10.66
N PRO A 52 -5.19 9.39 11.92
CA PRO A 52 -5.33 8.26 12.82
C PRO A 52 -6.81 7.99 13.17
N ALA A 53 -7.19 6.71 13.26
CA ALA A 53 -8.46 6.28 13.80
C ALA A 53 -8.46 6.47 15.33
N PRO A 54 -9.43 7.19 15.90
CA PRO A 54 -9.44 7.47 17.34
C PRO A 54 -9.55 6.23 18.24
N ALA A 55 -10.12 5.15 17.73
CA ALA A 55 -10.29 3.90 18.48
C ALA A 55 -9.01 3.05 18.54
N ILE A 56 -8.05 3.26 17.64
CA ILE A 56 -6.79 2.51 17.56
C ILE A 56 -5.75 3.27 18.37
N HIS A 57 -5.19 2.63 19.41
CA HIS A 57 -4.30 3.29 20.38
C HIS A 57 -2.83 2.90 20.24
N ASP A 58 -2.44 2.21 19.18
CA ASP A 58 -1.05 1.84 18.89
C ASP A 58 -0.51 2.53 17.62
N GLY A 59 0.70 2.14 17.21
CA GLY A 59 1.37 2.73 16.05
C GLY A 59 0.67 2.51 14.71
N THR A 60 -0.40 1.70 14.67
CA THR A 60 -1.13 1.40 13.42
C THR A 60 -2.30 2.35 13.16
N ALA A 61 -2.62 3.26 14.09
CA ALA A 61 -3.81 4.11 14.02
C ALA A 61 -3.97 4.91 12.72
N ALA A 62 -2.87 5.29 12.07
CA ALA A 62 -2.86 6.02 10.81
C ALA A 62 -2.29 5.20 9.63
N HIS A 63 -2.22 3.88 9.74
CA HIS A 63 -1.74 3.01 8.68
C HIS A 63 -2.62 3.13 7.44
N ALA A 64 -2.04 3.50 6.30
CA ALA A 64 -2.80 3.78 5.10
C ALA A 64 -3.62 2.58 4.63
N ASP A 65 -3.10 1.37 4.75
CA ASP A 65 -3.74 0.12 4.35
C ASP A 65 -4.87 -0.36 5.28
N LEU A 66 -5.07 0.28 6.44
CA LEU A 66 -6.27 0.11 7.26
C LEU A 66 -7.41 1.03 6.83
N HIS A 67 -7.06 2.17 6.22
CA HIS A 67 -8.00 3.25 5.91
C HIS A 67 -8.36 3.37 4.44
N VAL A 68 -7.53 2.84 3.53
CA VAL A 68 -7.67 3.01 2.09
C VAL A 68 -7.51 1.67 1.38
N LEU A 69 -8.51 1.31 0.59
CA LEU A 69 -8.45 0.15 -0.31
C LEU A 69 -8.77 0.61 -1.73
N HIS A 70 -7.75 0.68 -2.59
CA HIS A 70 -7.92 0.91 -4.03
C HIS A 70 -8.10 -0.44 -4.72
N THR A 71 -9.21 -0.61 -5.45
CA THR A 71 -9.54 -1.87 -6.13
C THR A 71 -9.14 -1.87 -7.61
N GLY A 72 -8.59 -0.76 -8.10
CA GLY A 72 -8.21 -0.53 -9.49
C GLY A 72 -9.23 0.34 -10.24
N GLY A 73 -8.76 1.06 -11.26
CA GLY A 73 -9.56 2.06 -11.94
C GLY A 73 -10.09 3.12 -10.98
N SER A 74 -11.38 3.45 -11.07
CA SER A 74 -12.01 4.42 -10.18
C SER A 74 -12.39 3.89 -8.79
N GLY A 75 -12.32 2.57 -8.56
CA GLY A 75 -12.84 1.96 -7.33
C GLY A 75 -11.97 2.25 -6.10
N LEU A 76 -12.50 3.00 -5.13
CA LEU A 76 -11.80 3.38 -3.91
C LEU A 76 -12.72 3.26 -2.68
N LEU A 77 -12.25 2.52 -1.67
CA LEU A 77 -12.92 2.44 -0.38
C LEU A 77 -12.10 3.18 0.67
N LEU A 78 -12.78 3.96 1.50
CA LEU A 78 -12.21 4.68 2.62
C LEU A 78 -12.85 4.24 3.92
N SER A 79 -12.08 4.24 5.01
CA SER A 79 -12.67 4.17 6.34
C SER A 79 -13.48 5.45 6.64
N ALA A 80 -14.38 5.37 7.62
CA ALA A 80 -15.23 6.50 8.01
C ALA A 80 -14.40 7.73 8.42
N GLU A 81 -13.25 7.52 9.05
CA GLU A 81 -12.33 8.56 9.52
C GLU A 81 -11.77 9.42 8.38
N GLN A 82 -11.67 8.85 7.17
CA GLN A 82 -11.11 9.53 6.00
C GLN A 82 -12.17 10.20 5.12
N GLY A 83 -13.43 10.24 5.57
CA GLY A 83 -14.58 10.78 4.81
C GLY A 83 -14.39 12.20 4.26
N LYS A 84 -13.62 13.05 4.96
CA LYS A 84 -13.32 14.42 4.54
C LYS A 84 -12.55 14.51 3.22
N SER A 85 -11.79 13.48 2.86
CA SER A 85 -11.02 13.41 1.61
C SER A 85 -11.86 12.99 0.40
N SER A 86 -13.12 12.56 0.64
CA SER A 86 -13.98 11.97 -0.39
C SER A 86 -14.23 12.92 -1.57
N GLU A 87 -14.57 14.17 -1.32
CA GLU A 87 -14.89 15.13 -2.39
C GLU A 87 -13.66 15.45 -3.26
N TYR A 88 -12.49 15.58 -2.64
CA TYR A 88 -11.22 15.74 -3.36
C TYR A 88 -10.96 14.54 -4.26
N LEU A 89 -11.06 13.31 -3.72
CA LEU A 89 -10.81 12.09 -4.48
C LEU A 89 -11.83 11.88 -5.61
N LYS A 90 -13.10 12.22 -5.39
CA LYS A 90 -14.12 12.22 -6.45
C LYS A 90 -13.78 13.20 -7.57
N SER A 91 -13.23 14.37 -7.23
CA SER A 91 -12.81 15.35 -8.25
C SER A 91 -11.67 14.86 -9.13
N LEU A 92 -10.89 13.87 -8.67
CA LEU A 92 -9.85 13.15 -9.43
C LEU A 92 -10.38 11.95 -10.23
N GLY A 93 -11.69 11.68 -10.17
CA GLY A 93 -12.34 10.60 -10.92
C GLY A 93 -12.53 9.29 -10.17
N PHE A 94 -12.32 9.26 -8.84
CA PHE A 94 -12.62 8.08 -8.04
C PHE A 94 -14.12 7.92 -7.75
N ASP A 95 -14.60 6.67 -7.79
CA ASP A 95 -15.86 6.23 -7.19
C ASP A 95 -15.59 5.86 -5.72
N VAL A 96 -15.75 6.85 -4.85
CA VAL A 96 -15.41 6.73 -3.44
C VAL A 96 -16.56 6.16 -2.64
N LYS A 97 -16.35 4.98 -2.05
CA LYS A 97 -17.22 4.37 -1.05
C LYS A 97 -16.62 4.53 0.34
N ILE A 98 -17.40 4.99 1.30
CA ILE A 98 -16.97 5.18 2.69
C ILE A 98 -17.62 4.09 3.54
N LEU A 99 -16.84 3.43 4.41
CA LEU A 99 -17.38 2.51 5.41
C LEU A 99 -18.35 3.29 6.32
N THR A 100 -19.51 2.70 6.60
CA THR A 100 -20.51 3.30 7.49
C THR A 100 -20.08 3.26 8.96
N GLU A 101 -19.37 2.18 9.31
CA GLU A 101 -18.85 1.98 10.65
C GLU A 101 -17.38 2.46 10.73
N PRO A 102 -16.99 3.16 11.82
CA PRO A 102 -15.59 3.50 12.06
C PRO A 102 -14.77 2.22 12.32
N LEU A 103 -13.45 2.31 12.12
CA LEU A 103 -12.55 1.21 12.48
C LEU A 103 -12.58 0.99 13.98
N GLY A 104 -12.65 -0.27 14.40
CA GLY A 104 -12.57 -0.65 15.80
C GLY A 104 -11.15 -0.62 16.34
N GLY A 105 -10.99 -0.56 17.67
CA GLY A 105 -9.68 -0.48 18.33
C GLY A 105 -8.90 -1.79 18.40
N ASN A 106 -9.52 -2.93 18.06
CA ASN A 106 -8.91 -4.24 18.17
C ASN A 106 -9.25 -5.14 16.98
N TYR A 107 -8.33 -6.06 16.67
CA TYR A 107 -8.56 -7.11 15.69
C TYR A 107 -9.84 -7.91 16.00
N PRO A 108 -10.70 -8.21 15.02
CA PRO A 108 -10.51 -7.96 13.59
C PRO A 108 -11.16 -6.66 13.07
N SER A 109 -11.72 -5.81 13.92
CA SER A 109 -12.47 -4.63 13.50
C SER A 109 -11.61 -3.46 12.99
N ASP A 110 -10.30 -3.55 13.18
CA ASP A 110 -9.30 -2.60 12.67
C ASP A 110 -8.85 -2.89 11.22
N VAL A 111 -9.07 -4.11 10.69
CA VAL A 111 -8.55 -4.58 9.39
C VAL A 111 -9.60 -4.71 8.29
N LEU A 112 -10.72 -3.99 8.39
CA LEU A 112 -11.86 -4.13 7.48
C LEU A 112 -11.53 -3.85 6.00
N LEU A 113 -10.51 -3.03 5.72
CA LEU A 113 -10.05 -2.69 4.36
C LEU A 113 -8.68 -3.31 4.02
N ASN A 114 -8.08 -4.09 4.92
CA ASN A 114 -6.73 -4.61 4.75
C ASN A 114 -6.70 -5.83 3.81
N ALA A 115 -6.86 -5.56 2.51
CA ALA A 115 -6.77 -6.54 1.43
C ALA A 115 -5.67 -6.13 0.43
N ALA A 116 -4.91 -7.10 -0.08
CA ALA A 116 -3.86 -6.83 -1.06
C ALA A 116 -4.35 -7.13 -2.48
N VAL A 117 -4.56 -6.07 -3.26
CA VAL A 117 -4.91 -6.19 -4.68
C VAL A 117 -3.63 -6.34 -5.50
N VAL A 118 -3.51 -7.44 -6.26
CA VAL A 118 -2.33 -7.77 -7.07
C VAL A 118 -2.79 -8.25 -8.44
N GLY A 119 -2.73 -7.39 -9.45
CA GLY A 119 -3.27 -7.66 -10.79
C GLY A 119 -4.76 -8.00 -10.75
N ASP A 120 -5.15 -9.15 -11.30
CA ASP A 120 -6.52 -9.66 -11.31
C ASP A 120 -6.89 -10.45 -10.05
N PHE A 121 -6.08 -10.36 -9.00
CA PHE A 121 -6.26 -11.11 -7.76
C PHE A 121 -6.34 -10.19 -6.55
N VAL A 122 -7.02 -10.70 -5.53
CA VAL A 122 -7.08 -10.07 -4.20
C VAL A 122 -6.76 -11.12 -3.15
N PHE A 123 -5.71 -10.87 -2.39
CA PHE A 123 -5.45 -11.62 -1.16
C PHE A 123 -6.22 -10.95 -0.02
N ALA A 124 -7.06 -11.68 0.67
CA ALA A 124 -7.78 -11.18 1.84
C ALA A 124 -8.17 -12.31 2.78
N ASN A 125 -8.37 -11.98 4.04
CA ASN A 125 -9.01 -12.87 4.98
C ASN A 125 -10.54 -12.65 4.93
N PRO A 126 -11.33 -13.63 4.42
CA PRO A 126 -12.78 -13.46 4.26
C PRO A 126 -13.54 -13.27 5.58
N LYS A 127 -12.89 -13.56 6.74
CA LYS A 127 -13.51 -13.40 8.05
C LYS A 127 -13.29 -12.01 8.65
N THR A 128 -12.39 -11.20 8.09
CA THR A 128 -12.01 -9.90 8.66
C THR A 128 -12.21 -8.75 7.69
N VAL A 129 -12.05 -8.99 6.37
CA VAL A 129 -12.34 -7.96 5.37
C VAL A 129 -13.84 -7.65 5.35
N CYS A 130 -14.20 -6.39 5.12
CA CYS A 130 -15.60 -5.97 5.00
C CYS A 130 -16.35 -6.86 3.97
N PRO A 131 -17.49 -7.46 4.34
CA PRO A 131 -18.14 -8.49 3.51
C PRO A 131 -18.71 -7.97 2.19
N ASN A 132 -18.95 -6.66 2.08
CA ASN A 132 -19.58 -6.04 0.92
C ASN A 132 -18.56 -5.29 0.03
N VAL A 133 -17.26 -5.58 0.16
CA VAL A 133 -16.27 -4.99 -0.74
C VAL A 133 -16.42 -5.57 -2.13
N ASP A 134 -16.64 -4.67 -3.10
CA ASP A 134 -16.59 -5.02 -4.50
C ASP A 134 -15.14 -4.91 -5.00
N PHE A 135 -14.55 -6.03 -5.34
CA PHE A 135 -13.20 -6.10 -5.88
C PHE A 135 -13.15 -5.98 -7.43
N GLY A 136 -14.23 -5.52 -8.07
CA GLY A 136 -14.25 -5.30 -9.52
C GLY A 136 -14.08 -6.59 -10.34
N GLY A 137 -14.65 -7.69 -9.90
CA GLY A 137 -14.56 -8.99 -10.59
C GLY A 137 -13.23 -9.73 -10.42
N LYS A 138 -12.31 -9.23 -9.59
CA LYS A 138 -11.01 -9.89 -9.31
C LYS A 138 -11.19 -11.20 -8.56
N THR A 139 -10.27 -12.12 -8.78
CA THR A 139 -10.27 -13.44 -8.13
C THR A 139 -9.77 -13.34 -6.69
N LEU A 140 -10.60 -13.72 -5.72
CA LEU A 140 -10.20 -13.78 -4.32
C LEU A 140 -9.30 -15.00 -4.05
N ILE A 141 -8.12 -14.75 -3.50
CA ILE A 141 -7.23 -15.75 -2.91
C ILE A 141 -7.40 -15.67 -1.38
N PRO A 142 -8.15 -16.59 -0.77
CA PRO A 142 -8.40 -16.53 0.66
C PRO A 142 -7.15 -16.87 1.47
N VAL A 143 -6.84 -16.04 2.46
CA VAL A 143 -5.73 -16.23 3.40
C VAL A 143 -6.24 -16.12 4.85
N ARG A 144 -5.41 -16.51 5.82
CA ARG A 144 -5.77 -16.40 7.25
C ARG A 144 -5.26 -15.12 7.90
N GLN A 145 -4.29 -14.45 7.26
CA GLN A 145 -3.73 -13.19 7.73
C GLN A 145 -4.76 -12.07 7.59
N GLY A 146 -5.09 -11.36 8.69
CA GLY A 146 -6.00 -10.21 8.65
C GLY A 146 -5.30 -8.95 8.16
N TYR A 147 -4.06 -8.73 8.59
CA TYR A 147 -3.19 -7.64 8.08
C TYR A 147 -2.58 -8.06 6.74
N THR A 148 -3.45 -8.35 5.75
CA THR A 148 -3.03 -8.98 4.49
C THR A 148 -2.21 -8.02 3.63
N LYS A 149 -2.65 -6.75 3.47
CA LYS A 149 -1.90 -5.76 2.69
C LYS A 149 -0.57 -5.40 3.35
N CYS A 150 -0.55 -5.26 4.68
CA CYS A 150 0.69 -5.04 5.41
C CYS A 150 1.71 -6.17 5.17
N SER A 151 1.26 -7.42 5.05
CA SER A 151 2.11 -8.60 4.82
C SER A 151 2.45 -8.86 3.35
N VAL A 152 1.91 -8.09 2.41
CA VAL A 152 2.13 -8.25 0.95
C VAL A 152 2.73 -6.99 0.36
N CYS A 153 3.93 -7.13 -0.21
CA CYS A 153 4.54 -6.14 -1.09
C CYS A 153 4.30 -6.55 -2.55
N PRO A 154 3.39 -5.89 -3.30
CA PRO A 154 3.18 -6.16 -4.71
C PRO A 154 4.38 -5.68 -5.54
N VAL A 155 4.96 -6.56 -6.37
CA VAL A 155 6.11 -6.25 -7.24
C VAL A 155 5.70 -6.21 -8.71
N ALA A 156 4.90 -7.19 -9.14
CA ALA A 156 4.29 -7.26 -10.45
C ALA A 156 2.92 -7.96 -10.35
N GLU A 157 2.14 -7.97 -11.44
CA GLU A 157 0.78 -8.55 -11.43
C GLU A 157 0.72 -10.01 -10.99
N ARG A 158 1.85 -10.72 -11.00
CA ARG A 158 2.02 -12.12 -10.59
C ARG A 158 3.26 -12.33 -9.73
N ALA A 159 3.77 -11.28 -9.08
CA ALA A 159 4.95 -11.37 -8.21
C ALA A 159 4.75 -10.56 -6.93
N ILE A 160 5.05 -11.18 -5.80
CA ILE A 160 4.94 -10.56 -4.49
C ILE A 160 6.14 -10.90 -3.60
N ILE A 161 6.45 -10.01 -2.67
CA ILE A 161 7.29 -10.31 -1.51
C ILE A 161 6.36 -10.40 -0.30
N THR A 162 6.55 -11.38 0.56
CA THR A 162 5.76 -11.53 1.80
C THR A 162 6.60 -12.12 2.92
N ASP A 163 6.27 -11.76 4.15
CA ASP A 163 6.83 -12.37 5.37
C ASP A 163 5.86 -13.39 6.01
N ASP A 164 4.71 -13.67 5.36
CA ASP A 164 3.73 -14.62 5.86
C ASP A 164 3.77 -15.94 5.08
N PRO A 165 4.15 -17.07 5.75
CA PRO A 165 4.22 -18.38 5.07
C PRO A 165 2.86 -18.88 4.56
N GLY A 166 1.73 -18.41 5.13
CA GLY A 166 0.39 -18.76 4.70
C GLY A 166 0.04 -18.08 3.38
N ILE A 167 0.35 -16.79 3.26
CA ILE A 167 0.22 -16.01 2.03
C ILE A 167 1.13 -16.57 0.95
N CYS A 168 2.40 -16.88 1.28
CA CYS A 168 3.36 -17.48 0.35
C CYS A 168 2.78 -18.77 -0.28
N ARG A 169 2.32 -19.71 0.54
CA ARG A 169 1.71 -20.96 0.04
C ARG A 169 0.48 -20.72 -0.84
N ALA A 170 -0.38 -19.78 -0.44
CA ALA A 170 -1.56 -19.45 -1.22
C ALA A 170 -1.21 -18.82 -2.56
N ALA A 171 -0.23 -17.93 -2.60
CA ALA A 171 0.25 -17.28 -3.81
C ALA A 171 0.89 -18.27 -4.78
N LEU A 172 1.82 -19.12 -4.32
CA LEU A 172 2.46 -20.17 -5.12
C LEU A 172 1.42 -21.11 -5.75
N LYS A 173 0.41 -21.54 -4.98
CA LYS A 173 -0.69 -22.38 -5.48
C LYS A 173 -1.48 -21.72 -6.62
N ASN A 174 -1.53 -20.40 -6.66
CA ASN A 174 -2.22 -19.62 -7.68
C ASN A 174 -1.29 -19.07 -8.77
N GLY A 175 -0.07 -19.61 -8.89
CA GLY A 175 0.86 -19.31 -9.98
C GLY A 175 1.58 -17.96 -9.86
N PHE A 176 1.76 -17.47 -8.63
CA PHE A 176 2.59 -16.30 -8.37
C PHE A 176 4.06 -16.70 -8.21
N ASP A 177 4.97 -15.82 -8.63
CA ASP A 177 6.34 -15.80 -8.17
C ASP A 177 6.40 -15.12 -6.80
N VAL A 178 7.05 -15.75 -5.82
CA VAL A 178 7.01 -15.30 -4.42
C VAL A 178 8.39 -15.33 -3.80
N LEU A 179 8.80 -14.18 -3.26
CA LEU A 179 9.90 -14.13 -2.31
C LEU A 179 9.33 -14.16 -0.89
N LEU A 180 9.62 -15.21 -0.14
CA LEU A 180 9.34 -15.28 1.29
C LEU A 180 10.55 -14.75 2.07
N VAL A 181 10.35 -13.65 2.84
CA VAL A 181 11.39 -13.03 3.66
C VAL A 181 11.20 -13.35 5.14
N GLU A 182 12.27 -13.20 5.91
CA GLU A 182 12.25 -13.38 7.37
C GLU A 182 11.48 -12.24 8.06
N LYS A 183 10.82 -12.56 9.17
CA LYS A 183 10.17 -11.59 10.06
C LYS A 183 11.14 -10.98 11.05
N GLY A 184 10.80 -9.78 11.55
CA GLY A 184 11.47 -9.16 12.69
C GLY A 184 12.38 -7.99 12.36
N ASP A 185 12.72 -7.77 11.07
CA ASP A 185 13.62 -6.69 10.66
C ASP A 185 12.88 -5.40 10.25
N VAL A 186 11.54 -5.43 10.19
CA VAL A 186 10.69 -4.24 10.00
C VAL A 186 10.18 -3.78 11.35
N ARG A 187 10.41 -2.52 11.70
CA ARG A 187 9.93 -1.92 12.96
C ARG A 187 8.45 -1.54 12.87
N LEU A 188 7.75 -1.65 13.98
CA LEU A 188 6.41 -1.12 14.17
C LEU A 188 6.27 -0.61 15.60
N SER A 189 5.86 0.65 15.75
CA SER A 189 5.69 1.26 17.08
C SER A 189 4.63 0.51 17.90
N GLY A 190 5.00 0.12 19.10
CA GLY A 190 4.09 -0.60 20.02
C GLY A 190 3.91 -2.08 19.72
N ARG A 191 4.67 -2.67 18.78
CA ARG A 191 4.65 -4.09 18.42
C ARG A 191 6.07 -4.65 18.32
N ASP A 192 6.20 -5.97 18.40
CA ASP A 192 7.50 -6.66 18.32
C ASP A 192 8.15 -6.48 16.95
N TYR A 193 7.35 -6.46 15.87
CA TYR A 193 7.77 -6.21 14.49
C TYR A 193 6.59 -5.72 13.63
N GLY A 194 6.93 -5.09 12.52
CA GLY A 194 6.02 -4.73 11.42
C GLY A 194 6.15 -5.70 10.24
N PHE A 195 5.44 -5.40 9.16
CA PHE A 195 5.35 -6.24 7.98
C PHE A 195 6.03 -5.59 6.77
N ILE A 196 6.56 -6.44 5.87
CA ILE A 196 7.30 -5.97 4.68
C ILE A 196 6.43 -5.12 3.73
N GLY A 197 5.18 -5.46 3.51
CA GLY A 197 4.27 -4.70 2.65
C GLY A 197 3.80 -3.39 3.28
N GLY A 198 3.96 -3.23 4.60
CA GLY A 198 3.65 -2.01 5.34
C GLY A 198 4.76 -0.96 5.28
N CYS A 199 5.95 -1.28 4.79
CA CYS A 199 7.06 -0.33 4.70
C CYS A 199 7.39 0.09 3.26
N CYS A 200 6.62 -0.28 2.24
CA CYS A 200 6.97 -0.02 0.85
C CYS A 200 5.78 0.27 -0.08
N GLY A 201 6.07 0.75 -1.28
CA GLY A 201 5.14 0.89 -2.38
C GLY A 201 5.81 1.39 -3.66
N LEU A 202 5.22 1.06 -4.81
CA LEU A 202 5.68 1.53 -6.11
C LEU A 202 5.36 3.02 -6.29
N VAL A 203 6.34 3.80 -6.75
CA VAL A 203 6.19 5.23 -7.08
C VAL A 203 6.33 5.50 -8.58
N SER A 204 6.71 4.48 -9.33
CA SER A 204 6.63 4.43 -10.79
C SER A 204 6.57 2.96 -11.21
N ARG A 205 6.47 2.73 -12.52
CA ARG A 205 6.52 1.37 -13.07
C ARG A 205 7.80 0.61 -12.70
N THR A 206 8.91 1.32 -12.46
CA THR A 206 10.25 0.77 -12.31
C THR A 206 10.91 1.10 -10.97
N GLU A 207 10.19 1.72 -10.05
CA GLU A 207 10.78 2.14 -8.77
C GLU A 207 9.86 1.87 -7.59
N MET A 208 10.42 1.25 -6.55
CA MET A 208 9.78 1.00 -5.27
C MET A 208 10.50 1.75 -4.16
N ILE A 209 9.77 2.59 -3.42
CA ILE A 209 10.29 3.25 -2.21
C ILE A 209 10.04 2.37 -1.00
N PHE A 210 11.06 2.30 -0.13
CA PHE A 210 11.01 1.70 1.18
C PHE A 210 11.12 2.78 2.26
N ASN A 211 10.24 2.76 3.23
CA ASN A 211 10.28 3.65 4.39
C ASN A 211 11.36 3.22 5.38
N GLY A 212 12.52 3.82 5.29
CA GLY A 212 13.76 3.45 5.97
C GLY A 212 14.78 2.79 5.03
N SER A 213 15.87 2.32 5.59
CA SER A 213 16.98 1.69 4.87
C SER A 213 16.70 0.21 4.61
N LEU A 214 16.59 -0.19 3.34
CA LEU A 214 16.42 -1.59 2.96
C LEU A 214 17.58 -2.47 3.46
N SER A 215 18.79 -1.91 3.56
CA SER A 215 19.97 -2.64 4.08
C SER A 215 19.85 -3.06 5.55
N SER A 216 18.85 -2.56 6.28
CA SER A 216 18.56 -3.00 7.64
C SER A 216 17.85 -4.37 7.70
N HIS A 217 17.34 -4.87 6.58
CA HIS A 217 16.69 -6.16 6.49
C HIS A 217 17.69 -7.25 6.13
N ARG A 218 17.67 -8.39 6.83
CA ARG A 218 18.61 -9.52 6.57
C ARG A 218 18.51 -10.09 5.17
N ASN A 219 17.32 -10.03 4.55
CA ASN A 219 17.10 -10.46 3.16
C ASN A 219 17.23 -9.30 2.15
N ALA A 220 17.93 -8.22 2.48
CA ALA A 220 18.03 -7.04 1.60
C ALA A 220 18.55 -7.40 0.20
N GLY A 221 19.54 -8.29 0.10
CA GLY A 221 20.09 -8.75 -1.17
C GLY A 221 19.04 -9.48 -2.00
N GLU A 222 18.36 -10.46 -1.40
CA GLU A 222 17.32 -11.24 -2.08
C GLU A 222 16.13 -10.37 -2.51
N ILE A 223 15.79 -9.33 -1.71
CA ILE A 223 14.74 -8.36 -2.08
C ILE A 223 15.16 -7.57 -3.31
N VAL A 224 16.40 -7.05 -3.34
CA VAL A 224 16.93 -6.32 -4.51
C VAL A 224 16.93 -7.22 -5.75
N ASP A 225 17.51 -8.42 -5.65
CA ASP A 225 17.57 -9.38 -6.76
C ASP A 225 16.18 -9.76 -7.28
N PHE A 226 15.20 -9.90 -6.36
CA PHE A 226 13.81 -10.20 -6.73
C PHE A 226 13.18 -9.02 -7.49
N LEU A 227 13.34 -7.79 -7.01
CA LEU A 227 12.82 -6.59 -7.66
C LEU A 227 13.43 -6.39 -9.06
N GLU A 228 14.75 -6.57 -9.19
CA GLU A 228 15.48 -6.43 -10.46
C GLU A 228 14.98 -7.39 -11.53
N ARG A 229 14.56 -8.62 -11.17
CA ARG A 229 13.93 -9.57 -12.11
C ARG A 229 12.67 -9.00 -12.79
N TYR A 230 12.02 -8.05 -12.13
CA TYR A 230 10.83 -7.35 -12.63
C TYR A 230 11.14 -5.94 -13.11
N SER A 231 12.43 -5.59 -13.29
CA SER A 231 12.89 -4.27 -13.69
C SER A 231 12.45 -3.16 -12.73
N VAL A 232 12.36 -3.48 -11.44
CA VAL A 232 12.05 -2.54 -10.36
C VAL A 232 13.30 -2.29 -9.54
N SER A 233 13.67 -1.02 -9.38
CA SER A 233 14.75 -0.58 -8.49
C SER A 233 14.21 -0.28 -7.09
N ALA A 234 15.01 -0.61 -6.07
CA ALA A 234 14.71 -0.30 -4.68
C ALA A 234 15.32 1.05 -4.27
N VAL A 235 14.51 1.93 -3.67
CA VAL A 235 14.96 3.20 -3.11
C VAL A 235 14.65 3.25 -1.63
N SER A 236 15.68 3.45 -0.80
CA SER A 236 15.53 3.64 0.64
C SER A 236 15.22 5.10 0.96
N CYS A 237 14.18 5.34 1.76
CA CYS A 237 13.81 6.66 2.27
C CYS A 237 14.30 6.80 3.71
N GLY A 238 15.49 7.42 3.88
CA GLY A 238 16.11 7.61 5.18
C GLY A 238 17.12 6.53 5.57
N ALA A 239 17.95 6.85 6.59
CA ALA A 239 19.00 5.97 7.13
C ALA A 239 18.55 5.15 8.35
N TYR A 240 17.29 5.31 8.79
CA TYR A 240 16.71 4.53 9.88
C TYR A 240 16.28 3.14 9.39
N PRO A 241 16.15 2.15 10.29
CA PRO A 241 15.69 0.82 9.92
C PRO A 241 14.31 0.83 9.27
N LEU A 242 14.03 -0.15 8.40
CA LEU A 242 12.71 -0.31 7.81
C LEU A 242 11.61 -0.20 8.86
N THR A 243 10.61 0.60 8.58
CA THR A 243 9.51 0.90 9.51
C THR A 243 8.18 0.78 8.79
N ASP A 244 7.31 -0.05 9.33
CA ASP A 244 5.94 -0.25 8.88
C ASP A 244 5.10 1.01 9.22
N VAL A 245 4.49 1.59 8.20
CA VAL A 245 3.61 2.76 8.27
C VAL A 245 2.27 2.50 7.59
N GLY A 246 1.94 1.22 7.35
CA GLY A 246 0.74 0.81 6.62
C GLY A 246 0.87 0.94 5.11
N GLY A 247 2.10 0.89 4.60
CA GLY A 247 2.43 0.95 3.18
C GLY A 247 2.40 2.36 2.59
N ILE A 248 2.83 2.41 1.33
CA ILE A 248 2.74 3.57 0.44
C ILE A 248 1.76 3.15 -0.65
N ILE A 249 0.55 3.73 -0.66
CA ILE A 249 -0.53 3.29 -1.55
C ILE A 249 -0.65 4.26 -2.72
N PRO A 250 -0.12 3.93 -3.91
CA PRO A 250 -0.27 4.78 -5.07
C PRO A 250 -1.73 4.85 -5.51
N LEU A 251 -2.22 6.06 -5.79
CA LEU A 251 -3.61 6.32 -6.16
C LEU A 251 -3.73 6.83 -7.59
N CYS A 252 -2.88 7.78 -7.98
CA CYS A 252 -2.89 8.37 -9.33
C CYS A 252 -1.49 8.36 -9.93
N ASP A 253 -1.42 8.26 -11.27
CA ASP A 253 -0.23 8.49 -12.06
C ASP A 253 -0.45 9.53 -13.18
N ASN A 254 0.59 9.84 -13.92
CA ASN A 254 0.65 10.90 -14.93
C ASN A 254 0.31 10.37 -16.34
N THR A 255 -0.71 9.53 -16.50
CA THR A 255 -1.10 8.98 -17.83
C THR A 255 -2.08 9.84 -18.59
#